data_3b4fc0925db39475413e0ed694760af6
#
_entry.id   3b4fc0925db39475413e0ed694760af6
#
_cell.length_a   1.000
_cell.length_b   1.000
_cell.length_c   1.000
_cell.angle_alpha   90.00
_cell.angle_beta   90.00
_cell.angle_gamma   90.00
#
_symmetry.space_group_name_H-M   'P 1'
#
loop_
_entity.id
_entity.type
_entity.pdbx_description
1 polymer ?
#
loop_
_entity_poly.entity_id
_entity_poly.type
_entity_poly.pdbx_seq_one_letter_code
_entity_poly.pdbx_strand_id
1 'polypeptide(L)'
;MIRAAVTLSAALIAASTAWAETAKASGAFLRGLDKVSGTPVDFKMNVGDTVELGRLRVTLGECRYPTDNPSGDAFAWLVVRDGNAEETTFEGWMIASSPALNALDHPRYDVWVLRCVTE
;
A
#
# COMPACT_ATOMS: atom_id res chain seq x y z
N MET A 1 14.36 24.59 -61.77
CA MET A 1 13.47 23.71 -60.99
C MET A 1 13.99 23.64 -59.54
N ILE A 2 13.28 24.25 -58.64
CA ILE A 2 13.67 24.26 -57.23
C ILE A 2 12.97 23.04 -56.59
N ARG A 3 13.74 22.06 -56.19
CA ARG A 3 13.22 20.97 -55.39
C ARG A 3 13.29 21.36 -53.91
N ALA A 4 12.15 21.66 -53.34
CA ALA A 4 12.05 21.83 -51.90
C ALA A 4 12.18 20.46 -51.24
N ALA A 5 13.27 20.21 -50.55
CA ALA A 5 13.39 19.04 -49.69
C ALA A 5 12.65 19.40 -48.40
N VAL A 6 11.49 18.76 -48.23
CA VAL A 6 10.77 18.81 -46.95
C VAL A 6 11.44 17.81 -46.01
N THR A 7 12.32 18.33 -45.17
CA THR A 7 12.83 17.55 -44.05
C THR A 7 11.76 17.46 -42.97
N LEU A 8 11.10 16.32 -42.89
CA LEU A 8 10.19 16.06 -41.80
C LEU A 8 11.01 15.76 -40.54
N SER A 9 11.18 16.78 -39.71
CA SER A 9 11.75 16.58 -38.38
C SER A 9 10.72 15.88 -37.53
N ALA A 10 10.86 14.55 -37.39
CA ALA A 10 10.10 13.81 -36.40
C ALA A 10 10.61 14.25 -35.01
N ALA A 11 9.88 15.12 -34.34
CA ALA A 11 10.13 15.42 -32.94
C ALA A 11 9.77 14.15 -32.16
N LEU A 12 10.77 13.39 -31.71
CA LEU A 12 10.58 12.37 -30.70
C LEU A 12 10.18 13.08 -29.39
N ILE A 13 8.88 13.12 -29.13
CA ILE A 13 8.41 13.47 -27.81
C ILE A 13 8.68 12.25 -26.94
N ALA A 14 9.79 12.28 -26.22
CA ALA A 14 10.03 11.33 -25.15
C ALA A 14 8.96 11.57 -24.09
N ALA A 15 7.92 10.72 -24.08
CA ALA A 15 6.99 10.69 -22.99
C ALA A 15 7.76 10.21 -21.76
N SER A 16 8.22 11.15 -20.92
CA SER A 16 8.72 10.81 -19.60
C SER A 16 7.54 10.30 -18.79
N THR A 17 7.50 8.98 -18.56
CA THR A 17 6.64 8.43 -17.54
C THR A 17 7.09 8.98 -16.20
N ALA A 18 6.35 9.97 -15.69
CA ALA A 18 6.57 10.47 -14.35
C ALA A 18 6.16 9.35 -13.37
N TRP A 19 7.13 8.58 -12.91
CA TRP A 19 6.94 7.69 -11.79
C TRP A 19 6.79 8.58 -10.54
N ALA A 20 5.65 8.43 -9.83
CA ALA A 20 5.51 9.02 -8.51
C ALA A 20 6.59 8.41 -7.61
N GLU A 21 7.54 9.22 -7.19
CA GLU A 21 8.58 8.78 -6.27
C GLU A 21 7.97 8.48 -4.90
N THR A 22 8.35 7.37 -4.33
CA THR A 22 7.97 6.97 -2.99
C THR A 22 9.19 6.82 -2.11
N ALA A 23 9.01 7.06 -0.81
CA ALA A 23 10.01 6.82 0.20
C ALA A 23 9.54 5.71 1.14
N LYS A 24 10.50 5.00 1.73
CA LYS A 24 10.23 3.97 2.73
C LYS A 24 10.05 4.61 4.10
N ALA A 25 8.99 4.22 4.79
CA ALA A 25 8.75 4.60 6.19
C ALA A 25 9.28 3.53 7.14
N SER A 26 9.47 3.91 8.41
CA SER A 26 9.86 2.99 9.47
C SER A 26 8.71 2.10 9.95
N GLY A 27 7.48 2.49 9.67
CA GLY A 27 6.30 1.78 10.10
C GLY A 27 5.02 2.34 9.51
N ALA A 28 3.91 1.86 10.02
CA ALA A 28 2.57 2.25 9.56
C ALA A 28 1.57 2.27 10.71
N PHE A 29 0.52 3.05 10.52
CA PHE A 29 -0.70 2.99 11.34
C PHE A 29 -1.75 2.21 10.57
N LEU A 30 -2.30 1.20 11.21
CA LEU A 30 -3.32 0.32 10.65
C LEU A 30 -4.59 0.38 11.50
N ARG A 31 -5.69 0.02 10.88
CA ARG A 31 -6.96 -0.19 11.57
C ARG A 31 -7.43 -1.61 11.33
N GLY A 32 -7.77 -2.28 12.43
CA GLY A 32 -8.37 -3.59 12.39
C GLY A 32 -9.81 -3.52 12.87
N LEU A 33 -10.64 -4.42 12.37
CA LEU A 33 -12.05 -4.52 12.74
C LEU A 33 -12.42 -5.98 12.95
N ASP A 34 -13.07 -6.27 14.08
CA ASP A 34 -13.81 -7.50 14.25
C ASP A 34 -15.26 -7.22 13.82
N LYS A 35 -15.68 -7.82 12.72
CA LYS A 35 -17.00 -7.59 12.13
C LYS A 35 -18.15 -8.12 13.01
N VAL A 36 -17.86 -9.05 13.90
CA VAL A 36 -18.86 -9.61 14.82
C VAL A 36 -19.15 -8.64 15.95
N SER A 37 -18.11 -8.09 16.58
CA SER A 37 -18.27 -7.12 17.65
C SER A 37 -18.48 -5.69 17.15
N GLY A 38 -18.06 -5.40 15.93
CA GLY A 38 -18.10 -4.05 15.35
C GLY A 38 -17.10 -3.07 15.96
N THR A 39 -16.13 -3.57 16.72
CA THR A 39 -15.16 -2.74 17.43
C THR A 39 -13.91 -2.53 16.58
N PRO A 40 -13.57 -1.28 16.16
CA PRO A 40 -12.32 -0.99 15.49
C PRO A 40 -11.19 -0.83 16.49
N VAL A 41 -9.98 -1.20 16.07
CA VAL A 41 -8.75 -1.06 16.84
C VAL A 41 -7.69 -0.44 15.94
N ASP A 42 -7.12 0.68 16.36
CA ASP A 42 -6.00 1.30 15.68
C ASP A 42 -4.69 0.89 16.36
N PHE A 43 -3.68 0.59 15.56
CA PHE A 43 -2.38 0.19 16.08
C PHE A 43 -1.24 0.66 15.19
N LYS A 44 -0.10 0.91 15.81
CA LYS A 44 1.14 1.31 15.16
C LYS A 44 2.07 0.10 15.08
N MET A 45 2.61 -0.15 13.90
CA MET A 45 3.59 -1.21 13.67
C MET A 45 4.86 -0.65 13.09
N ASN A 46 6.00 -1.18 13.52
CA ASN A 46 7.25 -1.01 12.80
C ASN A 46 7.34 -2.03 11.67
N VAL A 47 8.07 -1.70 10.60
CA VAL A 47 8.35 -2.66 9.54
C VAL A 47 9.05 -3.89 10.13
N GLY A 48 8.54 -5.07 9.80
CA GLY A 48 8.99 -6.35 10.32
C GLY A 48 8.19 -6.87 11.51
N ASP A 49 7.36 -6.03 12.13
CA ASP A 49 6.53 -6.45 13.27
C ASP A 49 5.36 -7.32 12.81
N THR A 50 4.95 -8.21 13.71
CA THR A 50 3.72 -8.98 13.59
C THR A 50 2.86 -8.67 14.80
N VAL A 51 1.60 -8.33 14.57
CA VAL A 51 0.59 -8.12 15.63
C VAL A 51 -0.54 -9.12 15.48
N GLU A 52 -1.19 -9.39 16.59
CA GLU A 52 -2.38 -10.23 16.62
C GLU A 52 -3.64 -9.37 16.67
N LEU A 53 -4.56 -9.64 15.74
CA LEU A 53 -5.91 -9.11 15.75
C LEU A 53 -6.86 -10.29 15.87
N GLY A 54 -7.35 -10.57 17.10
CA GLY A 54 -8.09 -11.79 17.36
C GLY A 54 -7.23 -13.01 16.97
N ARG A 55 -7.69 -13.80 16.01
CA ARG A 55 -6.94 -14.94 15.50
C ARG A 55 -6.03 -14.59 14.32
N LEU A 56 -6.13 -13.39 13.78
CA LEU A 56 -5.26 -12.98 12.68
C LEU A 56 -3.88 -12.60 13.19
N ARG A 57 -2.88 -12.94 12.40
CA ARG A 57 -1.51 -12.48 12.57
C ARG A 57 -1.17 -11.59 11.37
N VAL A 58 -0.93 -10.33 11.65
CA VAL A 58 -0.67 -9.30 10.64
C VAL A 58 0.79 -8.89 10.72
N THR A 59 1.51 -9.06 9.63
CA THR A 59 2.91 -8.66 9.50
C THR A 59 3.01 -7.50 8.53
N LEU A 60 3.70 -6.42 8.95
CA LEU A 60 4.03 -5.29 8.10
C LEU A 60 5.40 -5.52 7.45
N GLY A 61 5.42 -5.74 6.15
CA GLY A 61 6.66 -5.93 5.41
C GLY A 61 7.31 -4.63 4.97
N GLU A 62 6.51 -3.65 4.59
CA GLU A 62 6.99 -2.36 4.10
C GLU A 62 5.86 -1.32 4.16
N CYS A 63 6.20 -0.05 4.36
CA CYS A 63 5.28 1.06 4.14
C CYS A 63 5.98 2.15 3.32
N ARG A 64 5.35 2.60 2.25
CA ARG A 64 5.86 3.64 1.36
C ARG A 64 4.86 4.78 1.27
N TYR A 65 5.37 5.98 1.12
CA TYR A 65 4.56 7.18 0.97
C TYR A 65 5.11 8.06 -0.17
N PRO A 66 4.26 8.90 -0.81
CA PRO A 66 4.72 9.82 -1.84
C PRO A 66 5.69 10.86 -1.25
N THR A 67 6.86 11.04 -1.86
CA THR A 67 7.88 11.96 -1.35
C THR A 67 7.45 13.41 -1.41
N ASP A 68 6.64 13.79 -2.39
CA ASP A 68 6.13 15.14 -2.58
C ASP A 68 4.94 15.47 -1.68
N ASN A 69 4.27 14.45 -1.15
CA ASN A 69 3.14 14.61 -0.24
C ASN A 69 3.08 13.45 0.76
N PRO A 70 3.90 13.49 1.83
CA PRO A 70 4.02 12.36 2.76
C PRO A 70 2.73 11.92 3.44
N SER A 71 1.76 12.82 3.58
CA SER A 71 0.45 12.52 4.16
C SER A 71 -0.63 12.24 3.11
N GLY A 72 -0.30 12.29 1.82
CA GLY A 72 -1.27 12.16 0.74
C GLY A 72 -1.74 10.75 0.50
N ASP A 73 -0.92 9.76 0.78
CA ASP A 73 -1.26 8.34 0.62
C ASP A 73 -0.29 7.45 1.39
N ALA A 74 -0.60 6.18 1.47
CA ALA A 74 0.28 5.16 2.03
C ALA A 74 0.09 3.84 1.29
N PHE A 75 1.20 3.16 1.05
CA PHE A 75 1.25 1.84 0.42
C PHE A 75 1.92 0.89 1.39
N ALA A 76 1.17 -0.06 1.93
CA ALA A 76 1.67 -1.02 2.91
C ALA A 76 1.67 -2.43 2.35
N TRP A 77 2.81 -3.10 2.44
CA TRP A 77 2.89 -4.52 2.17
C TRP A 77 2.52 -5.29 3.43
N LEU A 78 1.42 -6.00 3.37
CA LEU A 78 0.93 -6.80 4.49
C LEU A 78 0.93 -8.28 4.15
N VAL A 79 1.26 -9.08 5.14
CA VAL A 79 1.07 -10.52 5.13
C VAL A 79 0.13 -10.87 6.28
N VAL A 80 -0.99 -11.50 5.97
CA VAL A 80 -2.01 -11.86 6.96
C VAL A 80 -2.20 -13.36 6.96
N ARG A 81 -2.17 -13.94 8.16
CA ARG A 81 -2.44 -15.36 8.39
C ARG A 81 -3.54 -15.51 9.41
N ASP A 82 -4.36 -16.54 9.25
CA ASP A 82 -5.42 -16.88 10.19
C ASP A 82 -4.88 -17.93 11.17
N GLY A 83 -4.66 -17.49 12.41
CA GLY A 83 -4.15 -18.36 13.46
C GLY A 83 -2.76 -18.91 13.15
N ASN A 84 -2.59 -20.21 13.36
CA ASN A 84 -1.34 -20.94 13.09
C ASN A 84 -1.29 -21.55 11.69
N ALA A 85 -2.20 -21.15 10.80
CA ALA A 85 -2.19 -21.63 9.42
C ALA A 85 -0.90 -21.25 8.71
N GLU A 86 -0.29 -22.19 8.01
CA GLU A 86 0.92 -21.95 7.22
C GLU A 86 0.62 -21.12 5.98
N GLU A 87 -0.60 -21.25 5.45
CA GLU A 87 -1.04 -20.51 4.28
C GLU A 87 -1.38 -19.06 4.63
N THR A 88 -1.00 -18.16 3.76
CA THR A 88 -1.37 -16.75 3.89
C THR A 88 -2.81 -16.54 3.44
N THR A 89 -3.59 -15.82 4.26
CA THR A 89 -4.94 -15.39 3.91
C THR A 89 -4.90 -14.20 2.96
N PHE A 90 -3.89 -13.36 3.11
CA PHE A 90 -3.64 -12.20 2.26
C PHE A 90 -2.13 -11.90 2.22
N GLU A 91 -1.64 -11.54 1.05
CA GLU A 91 -0.29 -11.02 0.87
C GLU A 91 -0.30 -10.02 -0.28
N GLY A 92 0.09 -8.79 -0.03
CA GLY A 92 0.11 -7.77 -1.07
C GLY A 92 0.15 -6.35 -0.54
N TRP A 93 0.08 -5.42 -1.49
CA TRP A 93 0.03 -3.99 -1.22
C TRP A 93 -1.39 -3.54 -0.92
N MET A 94 -1.57 -2.88 0.21
CA MET A 94 -2.78 -2.13 0.53
C MET A 94 -2.54 -0.65 0.33
N ILE A 95 -3.53 0.04 -0.21
CA ILE A 95 -3.45 1.47 -0.53
C ILE A 95 -4.43 2.21 0.37
N ALA A 96 -3.93 3.18 1.15
CA ALA A 96 -4.75 3.89 2.12
C ALA A 96 -5.89 4.69 1.48
N SER A 97 -5.64 5.33 0.33
CA SER A 97 -6.65 6.11 -0.39
C SER A 97 -7.68 5.25 -1.13
N SER A 98 -7.41 3.97 -1.30
CA SER A 98 -8.26 3.05 -2.07
C SER A 98 -8.27 1.66 -1.45
N PRO A 99 -8.83 1.53 -0.23
CA PRO A 99 -8.77 0.27 0.51
C PRO A 99 -9.44 -0.90 -0.21
N ALA A 100 -10.42 -0.62 -1.07
CA ALA A 100 -11.15 -1.66 -1.80
C ALA A 100 -10.38 -2.25 -3.01
N LEU A 101 -9.28 -1.62 -3.45
CA LEU A 101 -8.53 -2.11 -4.61
C LEU A 101 -7.82 -3.43 -4.32
N ASN A 102 -7.34 -3.61 -3.11
CA ASN A 102 -6.70 -4.84 -2.68
C ASN A 102 -6.99 -5.02 -1.18
N ALA A 103 -8.02 -5.76 -0.87
CA ALA A 103 -8.55 -5.87 0.48
C ALA A 103 -8.44 -7.30 1.01
N LEU A 104 -8.30 -7.41 2.32
CA LEU A 104 -8.42 -8.69 2.99
C LEU A 104 -9.87 -9.20 2.84
N ASP A 105 -10.02 -10.39 2.31
CA ASP A 105 -11.30 -11.09 2.25
C ASP A 105 -11.35 -12.14 3.37
N HIS A 106 -11.97 -11.77 4.47
CA HIS A 106 -12.11 -12.62 5.63
C HIS A 106 -13.52 -12.47 6.21
N PRO A 107 -14.18 -13.54 6.61
CA PRO A 107 -15.58 -13.48 7.10
C PRO A 107 -15.72 -12.72 8.41
N ARG A 108 -14.68 -12.67 9.24
CA ARG A 108 -14.75 -12.06 10.57
C ARG A 108 -13.94 -10.79 10.73
N TYR A 109 -12.77 -10.71 10.12
CA TYR A 109 -11.84 -9.61 10.36
C TYR A 109 -11.61 -8.77 9.11
N ASP A 110 -11.36 -7.49 9.33
CA ASP A 110 -10.89 -6.57 8.32
C ASP A 110 -9.66 -5.82 8.84
N VAL A 111 -8.74 -5.51 7.95
CA VAL A 111 -7.52 -4.75 8.27
C VAL A 111 -7.20 -3.86 7.08
N TRP A 112 -6.86 -2.61 7.33
CA TRP A 112 -6.38 -1.72 6.28
C TRP A 112 -5.37 -0.71 6.84
N VAL A 113 -4.56 -0.16 5.95
CA VAL A 113 -3.57 0.85 6.30
C VAL A 113 -4.23 2.22 6.35
N LEU A 114 -3.87 3.02 7.35
CA LEU A 114 -4.30 4.41 7.50
C LEU A 114 -3.27 5.36 6.93
N ARG A 115 -2.01 5.23 7.34
CA ARG A 115 -0.89 6.05 6.89
C ARG A 115 0.44 5.41 7.27
N CYS A 116 1.51 5.84 6.62
CA CYS A 116 2.87 5.50 7.04
C CYS A 116 3.31 6.39 8.22
N VAL A 117 4.27 5.89 9.00
CA VAL A 117 5.00 6.72 9.97
C VAL A 117 6.02 7.52 9.19
N THR A 118 5.88 8.86 9.20
CA THR A 118 6.73 9.78 8.42
C THR A 118 7.63 10.65 9.30
N GLU A 119 7.74 10.31 10.55
CA GLU A 119 8.58 10.98 11.55
C GLU A 119 10.01 10.43 11.54
#